data_f7b7f4487934a1451791f972dfb565a4
#
_entry.id   f7b7f4487934a1451791f972dfb565a4
#
_cell.length_a   1.000
_cell.length_b   1.000
_cell.length_c   1.000
_cell.angle_alpha   90.00
_cell.angle_beta   90.00
_cell.angle_gamma   90.00
#
_symmetry.space_group_name_H-M   'P 1'
#
loop_
_entity.id
_entity.type
_entity.pdbx_description
1 polymer ?
#
loop_
_entity_poly.entity_id
_entity_poly.type
_entity_poly.pdbx_seq_one_letter_code
_entity_poly.pdbx_strand_id
1 'polypeptide(L)'
;HTAFGPQATDRWTEYWFPVKGIKGVSKASRIGALNVLREDGFLKLYFSPLQKLSTTIKLYEGEKEMNSIPLNCGVLETWKDSIPLNKAVAAGRLKVVVGEDLLVYSEVPSDNITSRPKQLPADFDWSSAYGLYTQGEQWMNQKVLDKAEKFLLASLEKDPYFVPALTDLASLYYRQGRYEEALARCKTALSINTYDGDVNYLYGLCNMALGNHTDAKDGFSVASYSPRVRSAAY
;
A
#
# COMPACT_ATOMS: atom_id res chain seq x y z
N HIS A 1 5.77 -2.61 4.01
CA HIS A 1 7.00 -1.81 4.17
C HIS A 1 8.19 -2.74 3.99
N THR A 2 8.87 -2.65 2.86
CA THR A 2 10.20 -3.23 2.72
C THR A 2 11.12 -2.48 3.67
N ALA A 3 11.84 -3.20 4.51
CA ALA A 3 12.84 -2.61 5.39
C ALA A 3 13.88 -1.85 4.55
N PHE A 4 14.32 -0.70 5.04
CA PHE A 4 15.42 0.02 4.43
C PHE A 4 16.68 -0.85 4.47
N GLY A 5 17.31 -1.04 3.32
CA GLY A 5 18.64 -1.67 3.26
C GLY A 5 19.69 -0.82 3.99
N PRO A 6 20.86 -1.40 4.31
CA PRO A 6 21.97 -0.64 4.88
C PRO A 6 22.29 0.60 4.03
N GLN A 7 22.48 1.77 4.66
CA GLN A 7 22.77 3.06 4.01
C GLN A 7 21.65 3.60 3.09
N ALA A 8 20.47 2.99 3.08
CA ALA A 8 19.33 3.56 2.35
C ALA A 8 18.77 4.78 3.08
N THR A 9 18.50 5.84 2.31
CA THR A 9 17.85 7.06 2.81
C THR A 9 16.61 7.32 1.98
N ASP A 10 15.51 7.69 2.61
CA ASP A 10 14.30 8.13 1.94
C ASP A 10 13.90 9.51 2.46
N ARG A 11 13.33 10.31 1.59
CA ARG A 11 12.80 11.63 1.93
C ARG A 11 11.43 11.79 1.29
N TRP A 12 10.47 12.18 2.11
CA TRP A 12 9.14 12.55 1.63
C TRP A 12 8.70 13.84 2.29
N THR A 13 7.76 14.53 1.65
CA THR A 13 7.13 15.74 2.17
C THR A 13 5.64 15.51 2.26
N GLU A 14 5.07 15.75 3.43
CA GLU A 14 3.63 15.70 3.67
C GLU A 14 3.09 17.11 3.88
N TYR A 15 1.90 17.38 3.34
CA TYR A 15 1.20 18.63 3.50
C TYR A 15 -0.11 18.38 4.24
N TRP A 16 -0.24 18.98 5.43
CA TRP A 16 -1.44 18.90 6.24
C TRP A 16 -2.12 20.27 6.23
N PHE A 17 -3.36 20.35 5.76
CA PHE A 17 -4.08 21.61 5.68
C PHE A 17 -5.59 21.44 5.78
N PRO A 18 -6.32 22.45 6.32
CA PRO A 18 -7.78 22.43 6.36
C PRO A 18 -8.37 22.64 4.98
N VAL A 19 -9.49 21.99 4.72
CA VAL A 19 -10.28 22.12 3.50
C VAL A 19 -11.67 22.62 3.87
N LYS A 20 -12.17 23.66 3.20
CA LYS A 20 -13.45 24.30 3.54
C LYS A 20 -14.39 24.29 2.33
N GLY A 21 -15.59 23.76 2.52
CA GLY A 21 -16.74 23.99 1.65
C GLY A 21 -16.69 23.40 0.24
N ILE A 22 -15.79 22.43 -0.04
CA ILE A 22 -15.60 21.84 -1.37
C ILE A 22 -16.26 20.45 -1.53
N LYS A 23 -17.02 19.96 -0.54
CA LYS A 23 -17.79 18.70 -0.59
C LYS A 23 -17.00 17.42 -0.78
N GLY A 24 -15.68 17.46 -0.90
CA GLY A 24 -14.79 16.34 -1.14
C GLY A 24 -13.49 16.81 -1.79
N VAL A 25 -12.56 15.90 -2.07
CA VAL A 25 -11.29 16.21 -2.71
C VAL A 25 -11.05 15.24 -3.86
N SER A 26 -11.02 15.76 -5.08
CA SER A 26 -10.62 15.00 -6.28
C SER A 26 -9.12 15.05 -6.50
N LYS A 27 -8.49 16.19 -6.22
CA LYS A 27 -7.03 16.39 -6.30
C LYS A 27 -6.58 17.47 -5.33
N ALA A 28 -5.39 17.29 -4.76
CA ALA A 28 -4.76 18.30 -3.89
C ALA A 28 -3.29 18.50 -4.26
N SER A 29 -2.79 19.71 -3.98
CA SER A 29 -1.38 20.06 -4.09
C SER A 29 -1.04 21.13 -3.04
N ARG A 30 0.19 21.62 -3.04
CA ARG A 30 0.65 22.68 -2.13
C ARG A 30 -0.11 24.01 -2.25
N ILE A 31 -0.88 24.23 -3.32
CA ILE A 31 -1.65 25.45 -3.52
C ILE A 31 -3.09 25.36 -3.01
N GLY A 32 -3.60 24.15 -2.76
CA GLY A 32 -4.97 23.94 -2.33
C GLY A 32 -5.53 22.58 -2.74
N ALA A 33 -6.84 22.44 -2.52
CA ALA A 33 -7.61 21.25 -2.88
C ALA A 33 -8.72 21.58 -3.88
N LEU A 34 -8.84 20.77 -4.91
CA LEU A 34 -9.85 20.82 -5.95
C LEU A 34 -10.82 19.64 -5.80
N ASN A 35 -12.12 19.94 -5.90
CA ASN A 35 -13.13 18.91 -6.12
C ASN A 35 -13.84 19.15 -7.45
N VAL A 36 -13.98 18.08 -8.23
CA VAL A 36 -14.59 18.06 -9.55
C VAL A 36 -15.74 17.07 -9.52
N LEU A 37 -16.97 17.55 -9.70
CA LEU A 37 -18.18 16.74 -9.67
C LEU A 37 -18.93 16.87 -10.98
N ARG A 38 -19.42 15.74 -11.49
CA ARG A 38 -20.38 15.70 -12.61
C ARG A 38 -21.77 15.45 -12.05
N GLU A 39 -22.59 16.48 -11.98
CA GLU A 39 -23.94 16.41 -11.43
C GLU A 39 -24.92 17.19 -12.31
N ASP A 40 -26.09 16.63 -12.56
CA ASP A 40 -27.24 17.30 -13.23
C ASP A 40 -26.91 17.92 -14.60
N GLY A 41 -25.97 17.32 -15.35
CA GLY A 41 -25.53 17.86 -16.64
C GLY A 41 -24.55 19.03 -16.55
N PHE A 42 -24.00 19.28 -15.34
CA PHE A 42 -23.00 20.31 -15.09
C PHE A 42 -21.71 19.69 -14.54
N LEU A 43 -20.60 20.35 -14.87
CA LEU A 43 -19.33 20.18 -14.21
C LEU A 43 -19.24 21.22 -13.09
N LYS A 44 -19.35 20.77 -11.84
CA LYS A 44 -19.23 21.61 -10.66
C LYS A 44 -17.79 21.58 -10.16
N LEU A 45 -17.17 22.73 -10.11
CA LEU A 45 -15.80 22.91 -9.65
C LEU A 45 -15.80 23.63 -8.29
N TYR A 46 -15.05 23.09 -7.36
CA TYR A 46 -14.84 23.70 -6.03
C TYR A 46 -13.36 23.73 -5.75
N PHE A 47 -12.83 24.87 -5.35
CA PHE A 47 -11.43 25.01 -5.01
C PHE A 47 -11.26 25.69 -3.65
N SER A 48 -10.46 25.06 -2.77
CA SER A 48 -10.08 25.62 -1.46
C SER A 48 -8.60 25.98 -1.50
N PRO A 49 -8.25 27.26 -1.65
CA PRO A 49 -6.87 27.72 -1.77
C PRO A 49 -6.16 27.80 -0.42
N LEU A 50 -4.85 27.52 -0.40
CA LEU A 50 -3.96 27.70 0.75
C LEU A 50 -3.15 28.99 0.69
N GLN A 51 -3.17 29.64 -0.45
CA GLN A 51 -2.50 30.94 -0.68
C GLN A 51 -3.39 31.82 -1.55
N LYS A 52 -3.13 33.12 -1.55
CA LYS A 52 -3.82 34.00 -2.48
C LYS A 52 -3.43 33.63 -3.90
N LEU A 53 -4.41 33.39 -4.74
CA LEU A 53 -4.24 33.02 -6.14
C LEU A 53 -4.98 33.96 -7.07
N SER A 54 -4.29 34.38 -8.14
CA SER A 54 -4.86 35.09 -9.28
C SER A 54 -4.32 34.38 -10.53
N THR A 55 -5.13 33.48 -11.10
CA THR A 55 -4.74 32.61 -12.20
C THR A 55 -5.97 32.16 -13.00
N THR A 56 -5.88 31.11 -13.77
CA THR A 56 -6.99 30.51 -14.52
C THR A 56 -7.16 29.04 -14.18
N ILE A 57 -8.40 28.56 -14.26
CA ILE A 57 -8.71 27.13 -14.35
C ILE A 57 -9.01 26.82 -15.81
N LYS A 58 -8.25 25.91 -16.39
CA LYS A 58 -8.45 25.43 -17.77
C LYS A 58 -9.04 24.04 -17.79
N LEU A 59 -9.96 23.81 -18.67
CA LEU A 59 -10.64 22.55 -18.91
C LEU A 59 -10.26 22.01 -20.26
N TYR A 60 -9.87 20.74 -20.29
CA TYR A 60 -9.47 20.03 -21.51
C TYR A 60 -10.30 18.76 -21.70
N GLU A 61 -10.59 18.44 -22.94
CA GLU A 61 -11.01 17.13 -23.39
C GLU A 61 -9.88 16.51 -24.21
N GLY A 62 -9.14 15.57 -23.61
CA GLY A 62 -7.86 15.13 -24.17
C GLY A 62 -6.88 16.31 -24.26
N GLU A 63 -6.41 16.63 -25.47
CA GLU A 63 -5.48 17.76 -25.72
C GLU A 63 -6.20 19.08 -26.07
N LYS A 64 -7.52 19.04 -26.27
CA LYS A 64 -8.28 20.22 -26.71
C LYS A 64 -8.74 21.05 -25.50
N GLU A 65 -8.32 22.32 -25.44
CA GLU A 65 -8.85 23.29 -24.49
C GLU A 65 -10.31 23.60 -24.80
N MET A 66 -11.19 23.39 -23.82
CA MET A 66 -12.62 23.61 -23.95
C MET A 66 -13.07 24.90 -23.31
N ASN A 67 -12.46 25.27 -22.18
CA ASN A 67 -12.83 26.46 -21.43
C ASN A 67 -11.66 26.96 -20.59
N SER A 68 -11.64 28.26 -20.33
CA SER A 68 -10.67 28.92 -19.44
C SER A 68 -11.40 29.92 -18.55
N ILE A 69 -11.30 29.76 -17.25
CA ILE A 69 -12.06 30.50 -16.23
C ILE A 69 -11.09 31.23 -15.32
N PRO A 70 -11.27 32.53 -15.10
CA PRO A 70 -10.43 33.26 -14.16
C PRO A 70 -10.67 32.76 -12.71
N LEU A 71 -9.59 32.50 -11.99
CA LEU A 71 -9.58 32.11 -10.61
C LEU A 71 -8.90 33.18 -9.78
N ASN A 72 -9.71 33.93 -9.02
CA ASN A 72 -9.24 34.91 -8.05
C ASN A 72 -9.80 34.55 -6.68
N CYS A 73 -8.95 34.18 -5.74
CA CYS A 73 -9.37 33.77 -4.40
C CYS A 73 -8.32 34.10 -3.34
N GLY A 74 -8.79 34.44 -2.15
CA GLY A 74 -7.98 34.59 -0.95
C GLY A 74 -7.71 33.26 -0.24
N VAL A 75 -6.87 33.29 0.78
CA VAL A 75 -6.55 32.10 1.60
C VAL A 75 -7.82 31.54 2.25
N LEU A 76 -8.08 30.25 2.10
CA LEU A 76 -9.28 29.54 2.60
C LEU A 76 -10.62 30.13 2.13
N GLU A 77 -10.60 30.99 1.13
CA GLU A 77 -11.80 31.48 0.44
C GLU A 77 -12.22 30.47 -0.64
N THR A 78 -13.27 29.71 -0.36
CA THR A 78 -13.73 28.66 -1.28
C THR A 78 -14.26 29.28 -2.57
N TRP A 79 -13.59 29.03 -3.67
CA TRP A 79 -14.06 29.35 -5.01
C TRP A 79 -14.96 28.25 -5.55
N LYS A 80 -16.01 28.65 -6.29
CA LYS A 80 -16.99 27.70 -6.88
C LYS A 80 -17.38 28.18 -8.27
N ASP A 81 -17.51 27.22 -9.18
CA ASP A 81 -18.12 27.47 -10.49
C ASP A 81 -18.89 26.23 -11.00
N SER A 82 -19.79 26.45 -11.95
CA SER A 82 -20.63 25.41 -12.52
C SER A 82 -20.76 25.64 -14.01
N ILE A 83 -20.26 24.68 -14.80
CA ILE A 83 -20.15 24.76 -16.26
C ILE A 83 -21.07 23.72 -16.86
N PRO A 84 -21.94 24.06 -17.82
CA PRO A 84 -22.76 23.08 -18.53
C PRO A 84 -21.84 22.04 -19.22
N LEU A 85 -22.01 20.77 -18.87
CA LEU A 85 -21.39 19.68 -19.58
C LEU A 85 -22.09 19.49 -20.91
N ASN A 86 -21.44 19.88 -22.00
CA ASN A 86 -21.92 19.47 -23.29
C ASN A 86 -21.94 17.93 -23.31
N LYS A 87 -23.04 17.29 -23.74
CA LYS A 87 -23.17 15.82 -23.76
C LYS A 87 -22.07 15.08 -24.52
N ALA A 88 -21.20 15.84 -25.19
CA ALA A 88 -20.07 15.34 -25.96
C ALA A 88 -18.79 15.04 -25.14
N VAL A 89 -18.68 15.49 -23.87
CA VAL A 89 -17.48 15.18 -23.06
C VAL A 89 -17.60 13.78 -22.49
N ALA A 90 -16.94 12.84 -23.11
CA ALA A 90 -16.90 11.46 -22.66
C ALA A 90 -16.30 11.37 -21.24
N ALA A 91 -16.90 10.54 -20.39
CA ALA A 91 -16.31 10.21 -19.10
C ALA A 91 -14.90 9.61 -19.32
N GLY A 92 -13.95 9.99 -18.47
CA GLY A 92 -12.58 9.50 -18.56
C GLY A 92 -11.66 10.32 -19.50
N ARG A 93 -12.11 11.46 -20.05
CA ARG A 93 -11.29 12.34 -20.90
C ARG A 93 -11.10 13.75 -20.37
N LEU A 94 -11.77 14.09 -19.29
CA LEU A 94 -11.67 15.42 -18.68
C LEU A 94 -10.34 15.59 -17.96
N LYS A 95 -9.68 16.71 -18.24
CA LYS A 95 -8.53 17.22 -17.51
C LYS A 95 -8.83 18.64 -17.03
N VAL A 96 -8.54 18.94 -15.78
CA VAL A 96 -8.70 20.28 -15.18
C VAL A 96 -7.34 20.72 -14.68
N VAL A 97 -6.91 21.88 -15.15
CA VAL A 97 -5.60 22.47 -14.82
C VAL A 97 -5.79 23.78 -14.11
N VAL A 98 -5.21 23.93 -12.93
CA VAL A 98 -5.20 25.17 -12.16
C VAL A 98 -3.84 25.83 -12.34
N GLY A 99 -3.84 27.03 -12.89
CA GLY A 99 -2.63 27.79 -13.21
C GLY A 99 -1.79 27.09 -14.30
N GLU A 100 -0.49 27.33 -14.25
CA GLU A 100 0.48 26.66 -15.13
C GLU A 100 0.91 25.34 -14.46
N ASP A 101 0.04 24.35 -14.50
CA ASP A 101 0.25 23.01 -13.92
C ASP A 101 0.47 22.98 -12.39
N LEU A 102 0.06 23.99 -11.65
CA LEU A 102 0.15 24.04 -10.19
C LEU A 102 -0.68 22.96 -9.51
N LEU A 103 -1.82 22.61 -10.13
CA LEU A 103 -2.64 21.46 -9.76
C LEU A 103 -3.31 20.91 -11.03
N VAL A 104 -3.13 19.63 -11.29
CA VAL A 104 -3.71 18.95 -12.44
C VAL A 104 -4.59 17.79 -11.95
N TYR A 105 -5.86 17.83 -12.31
CA TYR A 105 -6.80 16.71 -12.16
C TYR A 105 -7.06 16.09 -13.52
N SER A 106 -7.05 14.77 -13.60
CA SER A 106 -7.38 14.02 -14.81
C SER A 106 -8.34 12.88 -14.48
N GLU A 107 -9.33 12.67 -15.34
CA GLU A 107 -10.18 11.47 -15.30
C GLU A 107 -9.52 10.28 -15.97
N VAL A 108 -8.42 10.48 -16.70
CA VAL A 108 -7.69 9.40 -17.36
C VAL A 108 -6.98 8.55 -16.31
N PRO A 109 -7.29 7.24 -16.19
CA PRO A 109 -6.71 6.40 -15.13
C PRO A 109 -5.19 6.34 -15.16
N SER A 110 -4.56 6.35 -16.33
CA SER A 110 -3.10 6.33 -16.50
C SER A 110 -2.41 7.53 -15.86
N ASP A 111 -3.06 8.70 -15.85
CA ASP A 111 -2.49 9.94 -15.30
C ASP A 111 -2.44 9.96 -13.76
N ASN A 112 -3.16 9.03 -13.13
CA ASN A 112 -3.28 8.92 -11.67
C ASN A 112 -2.47 7.76 -11.08
N ILE A 113 -1.70 7.07 -11.92
CA ILE A 113 -0.81 5.99 -11.46
C ILE A 113 0.42 6.62 -10.84
N THR A 114 0.57 6.43 -9.53
CA THR A 114 1.82 6.79 -8.84
C THR A 114 2.88 5.73 -9.13
N SER A 115 4.01 6.15 -9.71
CA SER A 115 5.16 5.25 -9.87
C SER A 115 5.65 4.79 -8.51
N ARG A 116 5.88 3.47 -8.38
CA ARG A 116 6.54 2.92 -7.18
C ARG A 116 8.04 2.82 -7.45
N PRO A 117 8.89 3.11 -6.45
CA PRO A 117 10.35 3.03 -6.61
C PRO A 117 10.86 1.63 -6.97
N LYS A 118 10.09 0.60 -6.61
CA LYS A 118 10.34 -0.79 -6.96
C LYS A 118 9.11 -1.36 -7.65
N GLN A 119 9.26 -1.67 -8.92
CA GLN A 119 8.28 -2.43 -9.68
C GLN A 119 8.85 -3.83 -9.89
N LEU A 120 8.00 -4.84 -9.76
CA LEU A 120 8.35 -6.19 -10.18
C LEU A 120 8.55 -6.19 -11.71
N PRO A 121 9.43 -7.07 -12.24
CA PRO A 121 9.57 -7.26 -13.67
C PRO A 121 8.20 -7.49 -14.34
N ALA A 122 8.04 -7.02 -15.58
CA ALA A 122 6.76 -7.15 -16.30
C ALA A 122 6.37 -8.62 -16.56
N ASP A 123 7.35 -9.50 -16.61
CA ASP A 123 7.24 -10.95 -16.78
C ASP A 123 7.22 -11.74 -15.46
N PHE A 124 7.02 -11.05 -14.33
CA PHE A 124 6.99 -11.71 -13.02
C PHE A 124 5.85 -12.73 -12.94
N ASP A 125 6.22 -13.99 -12.69
CA ASP A 125 5.25 -15.09 -12.56
C ASP A 125 4.56 -15.10 -11.19
N TRP A 126 3.38 -14.52 -11.14
CA TRP A 126 2.52 -14.50 -9.96
C TRP A 126 1.96 -15.87 -9.56
N SER A 127 2.05 -16.88 -10.44
CA SER A 127 1.59 -18.25 -10.18
C SER A 127 2.70 -19.15 -9.64
N SER A 128 3.94 -18.69 -9.60
CA SER A 128 5.07 -19.39 -8.98
C SER A 128 4.93 -19.47 -7.46
N ALA A 129 5.69 -20.37 -6.82
CA ALA A 129 5.74 -20.45 -5.36
C ALA A 129 6.08 -19.09 -4.73
N TYR A 130 7.08 -18.39 -5.29
CA TYR A 130 7.47 -17.07 -4.83
C TYR A 130 6.40 -16.00 -5.10
N GLY A 131 5.74 -16.04 -6.26
CA GLY A 131 4.66 -15.11 -6.59
C GLY A 131 3.45 -15.25 -5.67
N LEU A 132 3.05 -16.48 -5.38
CA LEU A 132 1.97 -16.79 -4.44
C LEU A 132 2.35 -16.39 -3.01
N TYR A 133 3.59 -16.67 -2.58
CA TYR A 133 4.11 -16.20 -1.30
C TYR A 133 4.03 -14.68 -1.16
N THR A 134 4.49 -13.93 -2.17
CA THR A 134 4.45 -12.47 -2.17
C THR A 134 3.02 -11.92 -2.01
N GLN A 135 2.04 -12.57 -2.63
CA GLN A 135 0.62 -12.23 -2.43
C GLN A 135 0.17 -12.54 -0.99
N GLY A 136 0.56 -13.69 -0.45
CA GLY A 136 0.31 -14.08 0.94
C GLY A 136 0.88 -13.06 1.93
N GLU A 137 2.14 -12.66 1.75
CA GLU A 137 2.81 -11.64 2.56
C GLU A 137 2.07 -10.29 2.50
N GLN A 138 1.59 -9.88 1.33
CA GLN A 138 0.79 -8.65 1.20
C GLN A 138 -0.50 -8.71 2.02
N TRP A 139 -1.21 -9.84 2.01
CA TRP A 139 -2.41 -10.03 2.83
C TRP A 139 -2.10 -10.11 4.32
N MET A 140 -0.97 -10.73 4.71
CA MET A 140 -0.47 -10.69 6.09
C MET A 140 -0.26 -9.27 6.58
N ASN A 141 0.37 -8.41 5.77
CA ASN A 141 0.62 -7.01 6.08
C ASN A 141 -0.68 -6.20 6.21
N GLN A 142 -1.70 -6.54 5.42
CA GLN A 142 -3.04 -5.94 5.51
C GLN A 142 -3.90 -6.52 6.64
N LYS A 143 -3.41 -7.53 7.38
CA LYS A 143 -4.12 -8.24 8.46
C LYS A 143 -5.35 -9.02 7.98
N VAL A 144 -5.42 -9.38 6.70
CA VAL A 144 -6.47 -10.22 6.13
C VAL A 144 -5.98 -11.68 6.14
N LEU A 145 -6.06 -12.30 7.33
CA LEU A 145 -5.38 -13.56 7.61
C LEU A 145 -5.90 -14.75 6.79
N ASP A 146 -7.21 -14.83 6.54
CA ASP A 146 -7.81 -15.91 5.74
C ASP A 146 -7.29 -15.94 4.30
N LYS A 147 -7.11 -14.75 3.69
CA LYS A 147 -6.51 -14.65 2.37
C LYS A 147 -5.02 -14.97 2.40
N ALA A 148 -4.32 -14.50 3.42
CA ALA A 148 -2.90 -14.79 3.60
C ALA A 148 -2.68 -16.31 3.68
N GLU A 149 -3.42 -17.02 4.54
CA GLU A 149 -3.34 -18.48 4.67
C GLU A 149 -3.54 -19.17 3.32
N LYS A 150 -4.58 -18.78 2.56
CA LYS A 150 -4.86 -19.36 1.24
C LYS A 150 -3.68 -19.23 0.27
N PHE A 151 -3.07 -18.07 0.18
CA PHE A 151 -1.96 -17.84 -0.74
C PHE A 151 -0.65 -18.51 -0.27
N LEU A 152 -0.40 -18.55 1.04
CA LEU A 152 0.75 -19.24 1.61
C LEU A 152 0.63 -20.78 1.39
N LEU A 153 -0.54 -21.35 1.57
CA LEU A 153 -0.80 -22.75 1.26
C LEU A 153 -0.62 -23.05 -0.23
N ALA A 154 -1.16 -22.19 -1.11
CA ALA A 154 -0.98 -22.36 -2.56
C ALA A 154 0.51 -22.23 -2.97
N SER A 155 1.30 -21.41 -2.28
CA SER A 155 2.75 -21.37 -2.46
C SER A 155 3.41 -22.72 -2.12
N LEU A 156 2.99 -23.34 -1.00
CA LEU A 156 3.51 -24.64 -0.56
C LEU A 156 3.00 -25.81 -1.40
N GLU A 157 1.89 -25.68 -2.11
CA GLU A 157 1.46 -26.65 -3.14
C GLU A 157 2.42 -26.65 -4.35
N LYS A 158 3.01 -25.50 -4.68
CA LYS A 158 4.01 -25.38 -5.75
C LYS A 158 5.40 -25.84 -5.31
N ASP A 159 5.79 -25.45 -4.10
CA ASP A 159 7.06 -25.84 -3.49
C ASP A 159 6.84 -26.14 -1.99
N PRO A 160 6.71 -27.43 -1.61
CA PRO A 160 6.46 -27.82 -0.21
C PRO A 160 7.57 -27.43 0.77
N TYR A 161 8.74 -27.10 0.24
CA TYR A 161 9.93 -26.76 1.02
C TYR A 161 10.31 -25.27 0.94
N PHE A 162 9.39 -24.42 0.47
CA PHE A 162 9.63 -22.99 0.39
C PHE A 162 9.63 -22.37 1.79
N VAL A 163 10.81 -22.24 2.37
CA VAL A 163 11.02 -21.81 3.77
C VAL A 163 10.31 -20.50 4.13
N PRO A 164 10.30 -19.44 3.29
CA PRO A 164 9.58 -18.21 3.63
C PRO A 164 8.09 -18.45 3.87
N ALA A 165 7.42 -19.23 3.02
CA ALA A 165 6.00 -19.53 3.19
C ALA A 165 5.72 -20.42 4.41
N LEU A 166 6.61 -21.39 4.71
CA LEU A 166 6.52 -22.21 5.92
C LEU A 166 6.62 -21.35 7.18
N THR A 167 7.56 -20.39 7.20
CA THR A 167 7.78 -19.49 8.33
C THR A 167 6.60 -18.55 8.58
N ASP A 168 6.10 -17.92 7.52
CA ASP A 168 4.96 -17.01 7.64
C ASP A 168 3.68 -17.76 8.02
N LEU A 169 3.46 -18.95 7.47
CA LEU A 169 2.32 -19.78 7.84
C LEU A 169 2.41 -20.26 9.30
N ALA A 170 3.61 -20.63 9.77
CA ALA A 170 3.84 -20.95 11.19
C ALA A 170 3.52 -19.76 12.09
N SER A 171 3.99 -18.55 11.73
CA SER A 171 3.69 -17.32 12.45
C SER A 171 2.18 -17.02 12.48
N LEU A 172 1.47 -17.23 11.37
CA LEU A 172 0.03 -17.05 11.27
C LEU A 172 -0.71 -18.02 12.19
N TYR A 173 -0.37 -19.31 12.13
CA TYR A 173 -0.98 -20.35 12.98
C TYR A 173 -0.70 -20.12 14.46
N TYR A 174 0.53 -19.75 14.83
CA TYR A 174 0.86 -19.36 16.20
C TYR A 174 -0.05 -18.23 16.72
N ARG A 175 -0.26 -17.19 15.92
CA ARG A 175 -1.14 -16.06 16.26
C ARG A 175 -2.61 -16.45 16.42
N GLN A 176 -3.04 -17.52 15.73
CA GLN A 176 -4.39 -18.07 15.82
C GLN A 176 -4.55 -19.09 16.96
N GLY A 177 -3.49 -19.40 17.72
CA GLY A 177 -3.51 -20.43 18.77
C GLY A 177 -3.44 -21.87 18.24
N ARG A 178 -3.17 -22.06 16.94
CA ARG A 178 -3.01 -23.36 16.27
C ARG A 178 -1.56 -23.85 16.42
N TYR A 179 -1.14 -24.10 17.66
CA TYR A 179 0.28 -24.29 18.01
C TYR A 179 0.88 -25.56 17.40
N GLU A 180 0.14 -26.66 17.35
CA GLU A 180 0.60 -27.92 16.77
C GLU A 180 0.84 -27.79 15.25
N GLU A 181 -0.07 -27.11 14.55
CA GLU A 181 0.07 -26.84 13.12
C GLU A 181 1.25 -25.90 12.84
N ALA A 182 1.41 -24.86 13.66
CA ALA A 182 2.57 -23.98 13.59
C ALA A 182 3.87 -24.75 13.80
N LEU A 183 3.92 -25.60 14.83
CA LEU A 183 5.08 -26.44 15.15
C LEU A 183 5.43 -27.40 13.99
N ALA A 184 4.42 -27.98 13.33
CA ALA A 184 4.65 -28.83 12.16
C ALA A 184 5.33 -28.05 11.02
N ARG A 185 4.92 -26.81 10.74
CA ARG A 185 5.55 -25.97 9.73
C ARG A 185 6.99 -25.58 10.13
N CYS A 186 7.22 -25.24 11.39
CA CYS A 186 8.57 -24.98 11.89
C CYS A 186 9.48 -26.20 11.70
N LYS A 187 9.03 -27.40 12.05
CA LYS A 187 9.82 -28.65 11.88
C LYS A 187 10.18 -28.89 10.40
N THR A 188 9.24 -28.65 9.48
CA THR A 188 9.53 -28.75 8.04
C THR A 188 10.59 -27.72 7.62
N ALA A 189 10.46 -26.46 8.04
CA ALA A 189 11.43 -25.41 7.71
C ALA A 189 12.82 -25.72 8.30
N LEU A 190 12.90 -26.19 9.55
CA LEU A 190 14.15 -26.56 10.23
C LEU A 190 14.83 -27.78 9.63
N SER A 191 14.09 -28.68 8.96
CA SER A 191 14.69 -29.80 8.23
C SER A 191 15.49 -29.32 7.00
N ILE A 192 15.22 -28.11 6.51
CA ILE A 192 15.91 -27.49 5.38
C ILE A 192 17.06 -26.59 5.87
N ASN A 193 16.78 -25.74 6.84
CA ASN A 193 17.75 -24.85 7.47
C ASN A 193 17.62 -24.90 9.00
N THR A 194 18.38 -25.80 9.61
CA THR A 194 18.35 -26.06 11.07
C THR A 194 18.72 -24.84 11.90
N TYR A 195 19.53 -23.94 11.38
CA TYR A 195 20.01 -22.75 12.11
C TYR A 195 19.28 -21.45 11.75
N ASP A 196 18.13 -21.52 11.08
CA ASP A 196 17.30 -20.36 10.83
C ASP A 196 16.79 -19.75 12.15
N GLY A 197 17.20 -18.51 12.44
CA GLY A 197 16.91 -17.89 13.73
C GLY A 197 15.42 -17.55 13.91
N ASP A 198 14.75 -17.11 12.86
CA ASP A 198 13.31 -16.76 12.93
C ASP A 198 12.46 -18.02 13.12
N VAL A 199 12.80 -19.10 12.41
CA VAL A 199 12.10 -20.40 12.55
C VAL A 199 12.35 -21.02 13.90
N ASN A 200 13.61 -21.00 14.41
CA ASN A 200 13.92 -21.50 15.74
C ASN A 200 13.22 -20.70 16.84
N TYR A 201 13.08 -19.41 16.68
CA TYR A 201 12.32 -18.58 17.61
C TYR A 201 10.83 -18.98 17.62
N LEU A 202 10.19 -19.14 16.46
CA LEU A 202 8.81 -19.62 16.36
C LEU A 202 8.64 -21.05 16.92
N TYR A 203 9.62 -21.92 16.65
CA TYR A 203 9.66 -23.27 17.21
C TYR A 203 9.68 -23.24 18.74
N GLY A 204 10.52 -22.35 19.30
CA GLY A 204 10.57 -22.11 20.74
C GLY A 204 9.24 -21.62 21.32
N LEU A 205 8.59 -20.65 20.67
CA LEU A 205 7.31 -20.10 21.07
C LEU A 205 6.19 -21.18 21.03
N CYS A 206 6.13 -21.97 19.97
CA CYS A 206 5.14 -23.04 19.83
C CYS A 206 5.31 -24.10 20.93
N ASN A 207 6.54 -24.55 21.16
CA ASN A 207 6.84 -25.54 22.21
C ASN A 207 6.56 -24.98 23.62
N MET A 208 6.84 -23.69 23.87
CA MET A 208 6.48 -23.05 25.13
C MET A 208 4.96 -23.07 25.35
N ALA A 209 4.19 -22.72 24.33
CA ALA A 209 2.72 -22.74 24.39
C ALA A 209 2.14 -24.14 24.61
N LEU A 210 2.82 -25.17 24.11
CA LEU A 210 2.44 -26.59 24.26
C LEU A 210 2.99 -27.23 25.54
N GLY A 211 3.76 -26.50 26.36
CA GLY A 211 4.36 -27.02 27.60
C GLY A 211 5.64 -27.85 27.40
N ASN A 212 6.21 -27.89 26.21
CA ASN A 212 7.43 -28.61 25.86
C ASN A 212 8.67 -27.75 26.17
N HIS A 213 8.95 -27.50 27.46
CA HIS A 213 9.93 -26.51 27.89
C HIS A 213 11.37 -26.82 27.46
N THR A 214 11.75 -28.09 27.33
CA THR A 214 13.10 -28.47 26.86
C THR A 214 13.28 -28.07 25.40
N ASP A 215 12.35 -28.45 24.53
CA ASP A 215 12.40 -28.12 23.11
C ASP A 215 12.29 -26.60 22.88
N ALA A 216 11.51 -25.91 23.72
CA ALA A 216 11.41 -24.46 23.68
C ALA A 216 12.76 -23.79 23.97
N LYS A 217 13.46 -24.25 25.03
CA LYS A 217 14.78 -23.74 25.39
C LYS A 217 15.81 -23.98 24.28
N ASP A 218 15.79 -25.13 23.66
CA ASP A 218 16.69 -25.48 22.56
C ASP A 218 16.46 -24.54 21.36
N GLY A 219 15.19 -24.32 20.97
CA GLY A 219 14.84 -23.38 19.91
C GLY A 219 15.30 -21.95 20.22
N PHE A 220 15.04 -21.44 21.41
CA PHE A 220 15.50 -20.08 21.81
C PHE A 220 17.02 -19.99 21.88
N SER A 221 17.71 -21.04 22.30
CA SER A 221 19.17 -21.07 22.33
C SER A 221 19.75 -20.87 20.92
N VAL A 222 19.23 -21.58 19.92
CA VAL A 222 19.65 -21.40 18.51
C VAL A 222 19.25 -20.02 17.99
N ALA A 223 18.02 -19.57 18.26
CA ALA A 223 17.52 -18.26 17.84
C ALA A 223 18.37 -17.11 18.38
N SER A 224 18.96 -17.25 19.58
CA SER A 224 19.80 -16.23 20.20
C SER A 224 21.08 -15.88 19.42
N TYR A 225 21.52 -16.74 18.51
CA TYR A 225 22.64 -16.45 17.61
C TYR A 225 22.28 -15.50 16.48
N SER A 226 21.00 -15.38 16.14
CA SER A 226 20.52 -14.46 15.10
C SER A 226 20.35 -13.04 15.66
N PRO A 227 21.06 -12.02 15.13
CA PRO A 227 20.91 -10.63 15.58
C PRO A 227 19.47 -10.11 15.53
N ARG A 228 18.67 -10.68 14.64
CA ARG A 228 17.29 -10.24 14.35
C ARG A 228 16.32 -10.58 15.48
N VAL A 229 16.48 -11.73 16.12
CA VAL A 229 15.58 -12.23 17.18
C VAL A 229 16.26 -12.44 18.53
N ARG A 230 17.54 -12.14 18.62
CA ARG A 230 18.36 -12.36 19.81
C ARG A 230 17.73 -11.80 21.09
N SER A 231 17.31 -10.55 21.07
CA SER A 231 16.75 -9.89 22.25
C SER A 231 15.39 -10.46 22.69
N ALA A 232 14.68 -11.12 21.79
CA ALA A 232 13.40 -11.74 22.06
C ALA A 232 13.56 -13.22 22.50
N ALA A 233 14.70 -13.85 22.19
CA ALA A 233 15.01 -15.24 22.52
C ALA A 233 15.62 -15.40 23.95
N TYR A 234 16.07 -14.32 24.57
CA TYR A 234 16.49 -14.25 25.98
C TYR A 234 15.32 -13.93 26.90
#